data_907571757a95637a659835fba827f506
#
_entry.id   907571757a95637a659835fba827f506
#
_cell.length_a   1.000
_cell.length_b   1.000
_cell.length_c   1.000
_cell.angle_alpha   90.00
_cell.angle_beta   90.00
_cell.angle_gamma   90.00
#
_symmetry.space_group_name_H-M   'P 1'
#
loop_
_entity.id
_entity.type
_entity.pdbx_description
1 polymer ?
#
loop_
_entity_poly.entity_id
_entity_poly.type
_entity_poly.pdbx_seq_one_letter_code
_entity_poly.pdbx_strand_id
1 'polypeptide(L)'
;MRNTHAFENKKVLVIGLAKSGVSVAKLLHQLNADVTVNDRTPLEESVDAQGLVAEGIKVVSGGHPLELLDEPVDFVVKNPGIPYSNPLVAKAVEKGLPVYTEIEIAQRVMEGTVLGITGSNGKTTTTTLTNLMLKESFPERRTFACGNIGVPLSLLAGDSKDSDIYVTELSSFQLMGIEAFRPKVACIVNIFSAHLDYHGSREEYVKAKLQITKNQTEEDFLVYNADFPELYEFIKGHTKATLVPFSRKSVLEHGAYADETTIYFNGEAVMPLEAIQVPGVQNIENVLAAVAISKLQGATNEGIEKAVRSFHGVKHRTQYVKTIEGRKFYNDSKATNIIATQTALRSFTNQSVVLIAGGLDRGNGFEELESSLGNVREMVVYGETKEKLRATAEKLSIPVTVVETLEEAVPKAYAASREGEIVLLSPACASWDQFANFEVRGDCFIEAVEKL
;
A
#
# COMPACT_ATOMS: atom_id res chain seq x y z
N MET A 1 -19.29 6.35 16.88
CA MET A 1 -18.10 6.03 17.73
C MET A 1 -18.52 5.36 19.01
N ARG A 2 -17.72 4.42 19.47
CA ARG A 2 -17.79 3.78 20.80
C ARG A 2 -16.68 4.36 21.70
N ASN A 3 -16.80 4.18 23.02
CA ASN A 3 -15.75 4.58 23.99
C ASN A 3 -15.25 6.03 23.83
N THR A 4 -16.12 6.97 23.56
CA THR A 4 -15.77 8.40 23.32
C THR A 4 -15.04 9.06 24.48
N HIS A 5 -15.15 8.52 25.70
CA HIS A 5 -14.44 9.00 26.89
C HIS A 5 -13.05 8.36 27.10
N ALA A 6 -12.62 7.43 26.22
CA ALA A 6 -11.36 6.68 26.41
C ALA A 6 -10.11 7.59 26.44
N PHE A 7 -10.19 8.76 25.82
CA PHE A 7 -9.08 9.71 25.70
C PHE A 7 -9.34 11.05 26.41
N GLU A 8 -10.49 11.20 27.08
CA GLU A 8 -10.85 12.44 27.77
C GLU A 8 -9.80 12.81 28.84
N ASN A 9 -9.32 14.05 28.81
CA ASN A 9 -8.27 14.59 29.66
C ASN A 9 -6.91 13.86 29.58
N LYS A 10 -6.69 12.99 28.60
CA LYS A 10 -5.39 12.36 28.40
C LYS A 10 -4.43 13.35 27.76
N LYS A 11 -3.20 13.40 28.30
CA LYS A 11 -2.11 14.20 27.74
C LYS A 11 -1.37 13.39 26.69
N VAL A 12 -1.44 13.82 25.46
CA VAL A 12 -0.93 13.07 24.31
C VAL A 12 0.10 13.87 23.52
N LEU A 13 1.24 13.26 23.27
CA LEU A 13 2.22 13.79 22.34
C LEU A 13 2.12 13.07 21.00
N VAL A 14 1.75 13.82 19.95
CA VAL A 14 1.75 13.31 18.57
C VAL A 14 3.05 13.75 17.89
N ILE A 15 3.80 12.79 17.32
CA ILE A 15 5.08 13.04 16.65
C ILE A 15 4.97 12.82 15.15
N GLY A 16 5.12 13.91 14.37
CA GLY A 16 5.07 13.94 12.91
C GLY A 16 3.72 14.39 12.35
N LEU A 17 3.75 15.28 11.37
CA LEU A 17 2.60 15.92 10.70
C LEU A 17 2.36 15.42 9.27
N ALA A 18 2.64 14.12 8.96
CA ALA A 18 2.07 13.54 7.76
C ALA A 18 0.56 13.26 7.97
N LYS A 19 -0.14 12.85 6.91
CA LYS A 19 -1.61 12.65 6.92
C LYS A 19 -2.17 11.93 8.15
N SER A 20 -1.49 10.88 8.63
CA SER A 20 -1.91 10.12 9.80
C SER A 20 -1.74 10.89 11.12
N GLY A 21 -0.67 11.68 11.24
CA GLY A 21 -0.42 12.52 12.42
C GLY A 21 -1.44 13.63 12.56
N VAL A 22 -1.73 14.35 11.47
CA VAL A 22 -2.78 15.38 11.44
C VAL A 22 -4.14 14.80 11.80
N SER A 23 -4.49 13.66 11.18
CA SER A 23 -5.79 13.02 11.37
C SER A 23 -6.00 12.55 12.81
N VAL A 24 -4.98 11.89 13.41
CA VAL A 24 -5.09 11.39 14.80
C VAL A 24 -5.08 12.54 15.81
N ALA A 25 -4.34 13.62 15.56
CA ALA A 25 -4.34 14.79 16.44
C ALA A 25 -5.73 15.42 16.49
N LYS A 26 -6.39 15.59 15.34
CA LYS A 26 -7.77 16.09 15.27
C LYS A 26 -8.75 15.16 15.97
N LEU A 27 -8.66 13.85 15.74
CA LEU A 27 -9.52 12.85 16.40
C LEU A 27 -9.36 12.90 17.92
N LEU A 28 -8.14 12.92 18.44
CA LEU A 28 -7.86 13.01 19.88
C LEU A 28 -8.38 14.32 20.48
N HIS A 29 -8.19 15.44 19.78
CA HIS A 29 -8.72 16.72 20.20
C HIS A 29 -10.25 16.72 20.27
N GLN A 30 -10.94 16.14 19.27
CA GLN A 30 -12.41 15.95 19.28
C GLN A 30 -12.89 15.05 20.43
N LEU A 31 -12.02 14.17 20.94
CA LEU A 31 -12.27 13.30 22.09
C LEU A 31 -11.84 13.91 23.42
N ASN A 32 -11.61 15.23 23.45
CA ASN A 32 -11.23 16.01 24.62
C ASN A 32 -9.90 15.58 25.26
N ALA A 33 -8.95 15.06 24.46
CA ALA A 33 -7.58 14.89 24.90
C ALA A 33 -6.82 16.23 24.87
N ASP A 34 -5.85 16.40 25.76
CA ASP A 34 -4.88 17.49 25.73
C ASP A 34 -3.73 17.09 24.77
N VAL A 35 -3.81 17.59 23.54
CA VAL A 35 -2.93 17.16 22.44
C VAL A 35 -1.84 18.21 22.21
N THR A 36 -0.59 17.76 22.30
CA THR A 36 0.57 18.50 21.79
C THR A 36 1.13 17.76 20.58
N VAL A 37 1.31 18.46 19.46
CA VAL A 37 1.91 17.92 18.22
C VAL A 37 3.32 18.42 18.07
N ASN A 38 4.24 17.54 17.69
CA ASN A 38 5.62 17.90 17.36
C ASN A 38 5.99 17.50 15.93
N ASP A 39 6.59 18.43 15.19
CA ASP A 39 7.17 18.16 13.87
C ASP A 39 8.49 18.92 13.68
N ARG A 40 9.37 18.38 12.85
CA ARG A 40 10.67 19.00 12.53
C ARG A 40 10.54 20.23 11.61
N THR A 41 9.48 20.27 10.78
CA THR A 41 9.24 21.33 9.81
C THR A 41 8.82 22.61 10.56
N PRO A 42 9.40 23.77 10.27
CA PRO A 42 8.99 25.04 10.86
C PRO A 42 7.51 25.33 10.61
N LEU A 43 6.86 26.06 11.52
CA LEU A 43 5.43 26.37 11.46
C LEU A 43 5.07 27.12 10.17
N GLU A 44 5.94 28.04 9.75
CA GLU A 44 5.73 28.89 8.58
C GLU A 44 5.72 28.09 7.27
N GLU A 45 6.37 26.94 7.27
CA GLU A 45 6.52 26.05 6.10
C GLU A 45 5.47 24.93 6.05
N SER A 46 4.68 24.76 7.13
CA SER A 46 3.71 23.66 7.26
C SER A 46 2.29 24.17 7.33
N VAL A 47 1.55 24.02 6.22
CA VAL A 47 0.10 24.31 6.16
C VAL A 47 -0.68 23.46 7.16
N ASP A 48 -0.29 22.19 7.32
CA ASP A 48 -0.92 21.27 8.27
C ASP A 48 -0.74 21.73 9.72
N ALA A 49 0.47 22.18 10.09
CA ALA A 49 0.76 22.73 11.41
C ALA A 49 -0.06 23.99 11.70
N GLN A 50 -0.10 24.92 10.74
CA GLN A 50 -0.91 26.14 10.84
C GLN A 50 -2.41 25.83 10.99
N GLY A 51 -2.90 24.83 10.24
CA GLY A 51 -4.30 24.37 10.34
C GLY A 51 -4.63 23.82 11.75
N LEU A 52 -3.75 23.03 12.34
CA LEU A 52 -3.94 22.50 13.70
C LEU A 52 -3.93 23.61 14.76
N VAL A 53 -3.02 24.60 14.64
CA VAL A 53 -2.99 25.77 15.54
C VAL A 53 -4.31 26.56 15.44
N ALA A 54 -4.84 26.77 14.23
CA ALA A 54 -6.12 27.46 14.02
C ALA A 54 -7.31 26.71 14.64
N GLU A 55 -7.21 25.38 14.78
CA GLU A 55 -8.19 24.53 15.46
C GLU A 55 -7.96 24.44 17.00
N GLY A 56 -6.96 25.17 17.54
CA GLY A 56 -6.68 25.21 18.98
C GLY A 56 -5.79 24.08 19.49
N ILE A 57 -5.17 23.31 18.61
CA ILE A 57 -4.23 22.24 18.98
C ILE A 57 -2.81 22.85 19.15
N LYS A 58 -2.14 22.50 20.26
CA LYS A 58 -0.78 22.97 20.51
C LYS A 58 0.20 22.30 19.55
N VAL A 59 0.99 23.09 18.83
CA VAL A 59 2.03 22.60 17.91
C VAL A 59 3.40 23.15 18.33
N VAL A 60 4.39 22.28 18.44
CA VAL A 60 5.79 22.57 18.68
C VAL A 60 6.58 22.09 17.46
N SER A 61 7.04 23.00 16.64
CA SER A 61 7.64 22.75 15.33
C SER A 61 9.07 23.32 15.21
N GLY A 62 9.80 22.93 14.15
CA GLY A 62 11.18 23.37 13.92
C GLY A 62 12.23 22.53 14.64
N GLY A 63 11.89 21.34 15.15
CA GLY A 63 12.82 20.43 15.83
C GLY A 63 12.12 19.41 16.73
N HIS A 64 12.91 18.66 17.48
CA HIS A 64 12.42 17.63 18.40
C HIS A 64 12.94 17.90 19.84
N PRO A 65 12.41 18.94 20.55
CA PRO A 65 12.86 19.27 21.89
C PRO A 65 12.47 18.16 22.88
N LEU A 66 13.46 17.61 23.57
CA LEU A 66 13.26 16.50 24.51
C LEU A 66 12.46 16.91 25.74
N GLU A 67 12.41 18.20 26.04
CA GLU A 67 11.67 18.84 27.15
C GLU A 67 10.16 18.58 27.04
N LEU A 68 9.63 18.26 25.85
CA LEU A 68 8.24 17.86 25.64
C LEU A 68 7.82 16.62 26.46
N LEU A 69 8.81 15.83 26.88
CA LEU A 69 8.58 14.66 27.73
C LEU A 69 8.96 14.90 29.20
N ASP A 70 9.31 16.13 29.60
CA ASP A 70 9.53 16.49 31.01
C ASP A 70 8.20 16.82 31.69
N GLU A 71 7.20 17.26 30.91
CA GLU A 71 5.80 17.35 31.33
C GLU A 71 5.15 15.95 31.36
N PRO A 72 4.11 15.74 32.18
CA PRO A 72 3.36 14.48 32.16
C PRO A 72 2.74 14.20 30.80
N VAL A 73 3.02 13.04 30.22
CA VAL A 73 2.41 12.50 29.00
C VAL A 73 1.86 11.10 29.31
N ASP A 74 0.61 10.83 28.95
CA ASP A 74 0.00 9.51 29.16
C ASP A 74 0.49 8.51 28.10
N PHE A 75 0.59 8.94 26.85
CA PHE A 75 1.11 8.13 25.74
C PHE A 75 1.56 8.99 24.56
N VAL A 76 2.32 8.39 23.67
CA VAL A 76 2.82 9.00 22.43
C VAL A 76 2.13 8.36 21.24
N VAL A 77 1.78 9.16 20.23
CA VAL A 77 1.37 8.66 18.91
C VAL A 77 2.40 9.11 17.89
N LYS A 78 3.10 8.17 17.27
CA LYS A 78 4.09 8.50 16.24
C LYS A 78 3.57 8.26 14.84
N ASN A 79 3.97 9.11 13.88
CA ASN A 79 3.81 8.79 12.48
C ASN A 79 4.58 7.49 12.14
N PRO A 80 4.00 6.53 11.40
CA PRO A 80 4.63 5.24 11.12
C PRO A 80 6.05 5.33 10.57
N GLY A 81 6.34 6.31 9.69
CA GLY A 81 7.66 6.51 9.09
C GLY A 81 8.74 7.03 10.04
N ILE A 82 8.39 7.52 11.22
CA ILE A 82 9.37 7.97 12.22
C ILE A 82 9.95 6.74 12.92
N PRO A 83 11.28 6.52 12.90
CA PRO A 83 11.87 5.35 13.51
C PRO A 83 11.87 5.44 15.05
N TYR A 84 11.96 4.30 15.72
CA TYR A 84 12.10 4.24 17.18
C TYR A 84 13.41 4.82 17.69
N SER A 85 14.41 4.99 16.81
CA SER A 85 15.65 5.71 17.10
C SER A 85 15.53 7.25 17.09
N ASN A 86 14.35 7.79 16.71
CA ASN A 86 14.09 9.22 16.86
C ASN A 86 14.24 9.62 18.33
N PRO A 87 14.96 10.69 18.68
CA PRO A 87 15.27 11.03 20.08
C PRO A 87 14.06 11.16 21.00
N LEU A 88 12.94 11.75 20.53
CA LEU A 88 11.70 11.84 21.31
C LEU A 88 11.05 10.48 21.51
N VAL A 89 10.99 9.64 20.46
CA VAL A 89 10.42 8.31 20.56
C VAL A 89 11.26 7.42 21.47
N ALA A 90 12.59 7.47 21.35
CA ALA A 90 13.51 6.73 22.20
C ALA A 90 13.38 7.13 23.68
N LYS A 91 13.33 8.45 23.99
CA LYS A 91 13.09 8.95 25.35
C LYS A 91 11.73 8.51 25.90
N ALA A 92 10.69 8.49 25.07
CA ALA A 92 9.36 8.00 25.49
C ALA A 92 9.41 6.52 25.88
N VAL A 93 10.04 5.68 25.06
CA VAL A 93 10.24 4.25 25.35
C VAL A 93 11.06 4.04 26.61
N GLU A 94 12.16 4.79 26.80
CA GLU A 94 13.00 4.74 28.01
C GLU A 94 12.20 5.09 29.28
N LYS A 95 11.25 6.04 29.17
CA LYS A 95 10.34 6.39 30.26
C LYS A 95 9.21 5.38 30.48
N GLY A 96 9.11 4.32 29.66
CA GLY A 96 8.04 3.33 29.74
C GLY A 96 6.69 3.85 29.26
N LEU A 97 6.65 4.94 28.49
CA LEU A 97 5.41 5.47 27.92
C LEU A 97 4.94 4.59 26.75
N PRO A 98 3.64 4.29 26.65
CA PRO A 98 3.10 3.65 25.46
C PRO A 98 3.37 4.49 24.19
N VAL A 99 3.80 3.83 23.10
CA VAL A 99 4.03 4.47 21.81
C VAL A 99 3.14 3.80 20.76
N TYR A 100 2.13 4.51 20.33
CA TYR A 100 1.12 4.02 19.40
C TYR A 100 1.31 4.56 17.97
N THR A 101 0.61 3.93 17.03
CA THR A 101 0.32 4.49 15.71
C THR A 101 -1.17 4.80 15.60
N GLU A 102 -1.55 5.58 14.61
CA GLU A 102 -2.92 6.15 14.49
C GLU A 102 -4.01 5.07 14.42
N ILE A 103 -3.69 3.89 13.85
CA ILE A 103 -4.64 2.78 13.72
C ILE A 103 -5.10 2.22 15.07
N GLU A 104 -4.22 2.24 16.07
CA GLU A 104 -4.55 1.84 17.45
C GLU A 104 -5.59 2.79 18.03
N ILE A 105 -5.37 4.09 17.91
CA ILE A 105 -6.26 5.12 18.45
C ILE A 105 -7.62 5.05 17.75
N ALA A 106 -7.62 4.94 16.41
CA ALA A 106 -8.84 4.87 15.62
C ALA A 106 -9.71 3.69 16.03
N GLN A 107 -9.15 2.47 16.11
CA GLN A 107 -9.95 1.29 16.42
C GLN A 107 -10.50 1.28 17.84
N ARG A 108 -9.86 1.93 18.81
CA ARG A 108 -10.39 2.02 20.19
C ARG A 108 -11.73 2.75 20.28
N VAL A 109 -12.02 3.65 19.33
CA VAL A 109 -13.21 4.51 19.35
C VAL A 109 -14.17 4.27 18.20
N MET A 110 -13.74 3.66 17.10
CA MET A 110 -14.59 3.43 15.94
C MET A 110 -15.52 2.24 16.13
N GLU A 111 -16.65 2.28 15.45
CA GLU A 111 -17.58 1.18 15.24
C GLU A 111 -17.32 0.53 13.87
N GLY A 112 -17.99 -0.58 13.61
CA GLY A 112 -17.87 -1.31 12.34
C GLY A 112 -16.79 -2.38 12.33
N THR A 113 -16.66 -3.05 11.20
CA THR A 113 -15.77 -4.20 11.01
C THR A 113 -14.46 -3.79 10.35
N VAL A 114 -13.34 -4.06 11.00
CA VAL A 114 -11.99 -3.84 10.44
C VAL A 114 -11.45 -5.14 9.83
N LEU A 115 -11.04 -5.07 8.56
CA LEU A 115 -10.35 -6.13 7.83
C LEU A 115 -8.92 -5.64 7.58
N GLY A 116 -7.93 -6.30 8.18
CA GLY A 116 -6.53 -5.86 8.11
C GLY A 116 -5.73 -6.62 7.06
N ILE A 117 -5.05 -5.94 6.15
CA ILE A 117 -4.27 -6.55 5.08
C ILE A 117 -2.82 -6.08 5.15
N THR A 118 -1.89 -7.01 5.37
CA THR A 118 -0.45 -6.75 5.34
C THR A 118 0.28 -7.71 4.39
N GLY A 119 1.54 -7.48 4.20
CA GLY A 119 2.43 -8.27 3.34
C GLY A 119 3.61 -7.44 2.87
N SER A 120 4.60 -8.04 2.25
CA SER A 120 5.67 -7.30 1.59
C SER A 120 5.14 -6.63 0.32
N ASN A 121 4.51 -7.41 -0.56
CA ASN A 121 3.92 -6.98 -1.82
C ASN A 121 2.42 -7.32 -1.89
N GLY A 122 1.68 -6.73 -2.84
CA GLY A 122 0.28 -7.07 -3.11
C GLY A 122 -0.76 -6.41 -2.19
N LYS A 123 -0.37 -5.82 -1.07
CA LYS A 123 -1.27 -5.17 -0.10
C LYS A 123 -2.31 -4.26 -0.75
N THR A 124 -1.86 -3.28 -1.52
CA THR A 124 -2.72 -2.27 -2.14
C THR A 124 -3.72 -2.90 -3.11
N THR A 125 -3.26 -3.84 -3.94
CA THR A 125 -4.11 -4.57 -4.88
C THR A 125 -5.17 -5.39 -4.15
N THR A 126 -4.76 -6.17 -3.14
CA THR A 126 -5.69 -6.97 -2.33
C THR A 126 -6.69 -6.09 -1.59
N THR A 127 -6.25 -4.98 -0.97
CA THR A 127 -7.13 -4.04 -0.27
C THR A 127 -8.16 -3.41 -1.22
N THR A 128 -7.72 -2.97 -2.40
CA THR A 128 -8.61 -2.36 -3.39
C THR A 128 -9.62 -3.37 -3.93
N LEU A 129 -9.17 -4.58 -4.28
CA LEU A 129 -10.05 -5.66 -4.76
C LEU A 129 -11.07 -6.05 -3.69
N THR A 130 -10.64 -6.29 -2.44
CA THR A 130 -11.54 -6.62 -1.33
C THR A 130 -12.61 -5.53 -1.15
N ASN A 131 -12.19 -4.26 -1.17
CA ASN A 131 -13.12 -3.14 -1.03
C ASN A 131 -14.14 -3.09 -2.19
N LEU A 132 -13.71 -3.34 -3.43
CA LEU A 132 -14.62 -3.39 -4.58
C LEU A 132 -15.59 -4.56 -4.49
N MET A 133 -15.11 -5.77 -4.17
CA MET A 133 -15.93 -6.97 -4.01
C MET A 133 -17.03 -6.77 -2.95
N LEU A 134 -16.66 -6.15 -1.81
CA LEU A 134 -17.61 -5.87 -0.73
C LEU A 134 -18.62 -4.77 -1.12
N LYS A 135 -18.20 -3.73 -1.85
CA LYS A 135 -19.11 -2.69 -2.38
C LYS A 135 -20.12 -3.26 -3.36
N GLU A 136 -19.69 -4.14 -4.27
CA GLU A 136 -20.60 -4.77 -5.22
C GLU A 136 -21.55 -5.77 -4.55
N SER A 137 -21.08 -6.45 -3.49
CA SER A 137 -21.90 -7.43 -2.75
C SER A 137 -22.86 -6.79 -1.75
N PHE A 138 -22.52 -5.61 -1.20
CA PHE A 138 -23.28 -4.92 -0.16
C PHE A 138 -23.45 -3.43 -0.49
N PRO A 139 -24.20 -3.07 -1.55
CA PRO A 139 -24.32 -1.68 -2.01
C PRO A 139 -24.95 -0.73 -0.97
N GLU A 140 -25.68 -1.26 0.01
CA GLU A 140 -26.29 -0.52 1.11
C GLU A 140 -25.34 -0.23 2.26
N ARG A 141 -24.18 -0.90 2.33
CA ARG A 141 -23.18 -0.70 3.40
C ARG A 141 -22.06 0.22 2.94
N ARG A 142 -21.62 1.09 3.82
CA ARG A 142 -20.43 1.88 3.57
C ARG A 142 -19.19 0.99 3.71
N THR A 143 -18.37 0.93 2.67
CA THR A 143 -17.13 0.17 2.64
C THR A 143 -15.98 1.09 2.23
N PHE A 144 -14.90 1.09 3.00
CA PHE A 144 -13.77 2.01 2.84
C PHE A 144 -12.46 1.26 2.65
N ALA A 145 -11.68 1.63 1.64
CA ALA A 145 -10.27 1.28 1.56
C ALA A 145 -9.46 2.38 2.26
N CYS A 146 -8.70 2.03 3.29
CA CYS A 146 -8.07 3.00 4.19
C CYS A 146 -6.74 2.49 4.79
N GLY A 147 -6.14 3.28 5.66
CA GLY A 147 -4.90 2.96 6.36
C GLY A 147 -3.65 3.47 5.65
N ASN A 148 -2.74 2.57 5.26
CA ASN A 148 -1.52 2.94 4.52
C ASN A 148 -1.79 3.39 3.07
N ILE A 149 -3.03 3.28 2.62
CA ILE A 149 -3.55 3.80 1.34
C ILE A 149 -4.80 4.64 1.60
N GLY A 150 -5.16 5.47 0.63
CA GLY A 150 -6.37 6.29 0.70
C GLY A 150 -6.31 7.29 1.84
N VAL A 151 -7.21 7.11 2.82
CA VAL A 151 -7.33 7.97 4.00
C VAL A 151 -6.90 7.23 5.27
N PRO A 152 -6.32 7.93 6.27
CA PRO A 152 -6.05 7.34 7.58
C PRO A 152 -7.33 6.78 8.23
N LEU A 153 -7.19 5.69 8.98
CA LEU A 153 -8.31 5.08 9.70
C LEU A 153 -8.92 6.05 10.71
N SER A 154 -8.09 6.87 11.36
CA SER A 154 -8.51 7.90 12.33
C SER A 154 -9.41 8.98 11.71
N LEU A 155 -9.29 9.27 10.42
CA LEU A 155 -10.18 10.21 9.73
C LEU A 155 -11.61 9.67 9.63
N LEU A 156 -11.77 8.36 9.53
CA LEU A 156 -13.07 7.70 9.40
C LEU A 156 -13.71 7.39 10.76
N ALA A 157 -12.91 7.37 11.83
CA ALA A 157 -13.36 6.96 13.14
C ALA A 157 -14.49 7.86 13.69
N GLY A 158 -14.42 9.18 13.43
CA GLY A 158 -15.37 10.17 13.93
C GLY A 158 -16.82 9.95 13.46
N ASP A 159 -17.01 9.46 12.22
CA ASP A 159 -18.34 9.20 11.62
C ASP A 159 -18.59 7.69 11.41
N SER A 160 -17.90 6.84 12.15
CA SER A 160 -18.04 5.38 12.04
C SER A 160 -19.39 4.88 12.51
N LYS A 161 -19.92 3.85 11.82
CA LYS A 161 -21.17 3.15 12.15
C LYS A 161 -20.92 1.65 12.29
N ASP A 162 -21.72 0.96 13.06
CA ASP A 162 -21.61 -0.49 13.27
C ASP A 162 -21.72 -1.30 11.95
N SER A 163 -22.50 -0.79 10.99
CA SER A 163 -22.65 -1.42 9.68
C SER A 163 -21.47 -1.22 8.73
N ASP A 164 -20.52 -0.34 9.04
CA ASP A 164 -19.40 0.00 8.13
C ASP A 164 -18.36 -1.12 8.05
N ILE A 165 -17.69 -1.20 6.90
CA ILE A 165 -16.56 -2.12 6.68
C ILE A 165 -15.32 -1.30 6.30
N TYR A 166 -14.22 -1.52 7.03
CA TYR A 166 -12.95 -0.85 6.83
C TYR A 166 -11.91 -1.85 6.35
N VAL A 167 -11.63 -1.85 5.04
CA VAL A 167 -10.57 -2.65 4.43
C VAL A 167 -9.27 -1.88 4.57
N THR A 168 -8.49 -2.25 5.57
CA THR A 168 -7.35 -1.47 6.05
C THR A 168 -6.04 -2.06 5.58
N GLU A 169 -5.32 -1.33 4.71
CA GLU A 169 -3.93 -1.67 4.38
C GLU A 169 -3.02 -1.32 5.54
N LEU A 170 -2.19 -2.26 5.97
CA LEU A 170 -1.31 -2.13 7.13
C LEU A 170 0.15 -2.38 6.75
N SER A 171 1.01 -1.38 7.00
CA SER A 171 2.47 -1.50 6.91
C SER A 171 3.03 -2.14 8.19
N SER A 172 4.24 -2.71 8.11
CA SER A 172 4.96 -3.21 9.29
C SER A 172 5.20 -2.08 10.30
N PHE A 173 5.44 -0.85 9.85
CA PHE A 173 5.65 0.32 10.68
C PHE A 173 4.43 0.69 11.54
N GLN A 174 3.24 0.59 10.96
CA GLN A 174 1.97 0.81 11.70
C GLN A 174 1.75 -0.28 12.75
N LEU A 175 2.00 -1.54 12.38
CA LEU A 175 1.78 -2.69 13.24
C LEU A 175 2.73 -2.75 14.45
N MET A 176 3.88 -2.06 14.42
CA MET A 176 4.77 -1.96 15.59
C MET A 176 4.18 -1.12 16.72
N GLY A 177 3.24 -0.22 16.45
CA GLY A 177 2.63 0.67 17.44
C GLY A 177 1.18 0.28 17.78
N ILE A 178 0.86 -1.01 17.87
CA ILE A 178 -0.45 -1.50 18.28
C ILE A 178 -0.39 -2.19 19.66
N GLU A 179 -1.46 -2.04 20.42
CA GLU A 179 -1.65 -2.73 21.69
C GLU A 179 -2.94 -3.58 21.70
N ALA A 180 -4.09 -2.97 21.41
CA ALA A 180 -5.42 -3.59 21.40
C ALA A 180 -5.99 -3.78 20.00
N PHE A 181 -5.33 -3.29 18.95
CA PHE A 181 -5.80 -3.40 17.57
C PHE A 181 -6.09 -4.86 17.20
N ARG A 182 -7.33 -5.14 16.76
CA ARG A 182 -7.83 -6.49 16.45
C ARG A 182 -8.70 -6.44 15.19
N PRO A 183 -8.20 -6.83 14.02
CA PRO A 183 -9.03 -6.99 12.83
C PRO A 183 -9.87 -8.27 12.93
N LYS A 184 -11.12 -8.23 12.46
CA LYS A 184 -12.00 -9.41 12.38
C LYS A 184 -11.48 -10.45 11.40
N VAL A 185 -10.92 -9.98 10.28
CA VAL A 185 -10.15 -10.79 9.33
C VAL A 185 -8.81 -10.12 9.15
N ALA A 186 -7.73 -10.81 9.45
CA ALA A 186 -6.38 -10.44 9.07
C ALA A 186 -5.98 -11.16 7.79
N CYS A 187 -5.14 -10.54 6.96
CA CYS A 187 -4.52 -11.18 5.81
C CYS A 187 -3.03 -10.87 5.76
N ILE A 188 -2.22 -11.92 5.58
CA ILE A 188 -0.80 -11.80 5.27
C ILE A 188 -0.58 -12.35 3.85
N VAL A 189 -0.48 -11.44 2.87
CA VAL A 189 -0.37 -11.82 1.45
C VAL A 189 0.92 -12.58 1.16
N ASN A 190 2.04 -12.09 1.69
CA ASN A 190 3.37 -12.70 1.59
C ASN A 190 4.35 -12.01 2.54
N ILE A 191 5.50 -12.64 2.81
CA ILE A 191 6.60 -12.02 3.55
C ILE A 191 7.93 -12.31 2.82
N PHE A 192 8.50 -11.27 2.21
CA PHE A 192 9.84 -11.25 1.63
C PHE A 192 10.74 -10.33 2.45
N SER A 193 12.04 -10.39 2.26
CA SER A 193 12.96 -9.43 2.89
C SER A 193 12.73 -8.02 2.32
N ALA A 194 12.41 -7.07 3.19
CA ALA A 194 12.22 -5.67 2.84
C ALA A 194 12.43 -4.78 4.08
N HIS A 195 12.80 -3.50 3.85
CA HIS A 195 12.94 -2.48 4.91
C HIS A 195 13.90 -2.89 6.04
N LEU A 196 15.01 -3.58 5.69
CA LEU A 196 16.00 -4.03 6.69
C LEU A 196 16.76 -2.86 7.33
N ASP A 197 16.88 -1.74 6.64
CA ASP A 197 17.38 -0.46 7.12
C ASP A 197 16.61 0.07 8.34
N TYR A 198 15.32 -0.19 8.39
CA TYR A 198 14.43 0.23 9.49
C TYR A 198 14.30 -0.84 10.57
N HIS A 199 14.07 -2.10 10.17
CA HIS A 199 13.78 -3.20 11.10
C HIS A 199 15.04 -3.87 11.67
N GLY A 200 16.20 -3.62 11.06
CA GLY A 200 17.50 -4.21 11.46
C GLY A 200 17.69 -5.64 11.01
N SER A 201 16.66 -6.50 11.02
CA SER A 201 16.73 -7.88 10.54
C SER A 201 15.43 -8.33 9.87
N ARG A 202 15.51 -9.46 9.14
CA ARG A 202 14.32 -10.11 8.55
C ARG A 202 13.37 -10.62 9.63
N GLU A 203 13.91 -11.14 10.71
CA GLU A 203 13.14 -11.66 11.85
C GLU A 203 12.30 -10.57 12.51
N GLU A 204 12.86 -9.39 12.72
CA GLU A 204 12.13 -8.25 13.28
C GLU A 204 11.05 -7.73 12.30
N TYR A 205 11.32 -7.75 10.99
CA TYR A 205 10.32 -7.42 9.98
C TYR A 205 9.15 -8.41 9.97
N VAL A 206 9.43 -9.72 10.09
CA VAL A 206 8.40 -10.77 10.20
C VAL A 206 7.57 -10.56 11.47
N LYS A 207 8.23 -10.39 12.63
CA LYS A 207 7.56 -10.13 13.92
C LYS A 207 6.65 -8.91 13.85
N ALA A 208 7.10 -7.82 13.21
CA ALA A 208 6.30 -6.62 13.05
C ALA A 208 5.01 -6.89 12.26
N LYS A 209 5.05 -7.72 11.20
CA LYS A 209 3.86 -8.08 10.45
C LYS A 209 2.93 -9.03 11.19
N LEU A 210 3.49 -9.96 11.95
CA LEU A 210 2.71 -10.90 12.77
C LEU A 210 1.92 -10.19 13.88
N GLN A 211 2.29 -8.95 14.26
CA GLN A 211 1.49 -8.18 15.23
C GLN A 211 0.02 -8.04 14.80
N ILE A 212 -0.29 -8.10 13.50
CA ILE A 212 -1.67 -8.04 13.00
C ILE A 212 -2.58 -9.09 13.63
N THR A 213 -2.01 -10.20 14.10
CA THR A 213 -2.73 -11.34 14.71
C THR A 213 -2.74 -11.31 16.23
N LYS A 214 -1.98 -10.40 16.87
CA LYS A 214 -1.67 -10.38 18.30
C LYS A 214 -2.90 -10.51 19.20
N ASN A 215 -3.98 -9.84 18.83
CA ASN A 215 -5.20 -9.77 19.66
C ASN A 215 -6.37 -10.57 19.07
N GLN A 216 -6.14 -11.32 17.98
CA GLN A 216 -7.16 -12.19 17.40
C GLN A 216 -7.50 -13.36 18.33
N THR A 217 -8.76 -13.79 18.29
CA THR A 217 -9.31 -14.92 19.01
C THR A 217 -9.80 -16.00 18.05
N GLU A 218 -10.33 -17.08 18.54
CA GLU A 218 -10.90 -18.19 17.75
C GLU A 218 -12.11 -17.75 16.90
N GLU A 219 -12.72 -16.61 17.21
CA GLU A 219 -13.81 -16.02 16.43
C GLU A 219 -13.33 -15.23 15.20
N ASP A 220 -12.04 -14.97 15.09
CA ASP A 220 -11.41 -14.18 14.03
C ASP A 220 -10.76 -15.09 12.98
N PHE A 221 -10.38 -14.52 11.86
CA PHE A 221 -9.79 -15.27 10.76
C PHE A 221 -8.43 -14.70 10.37
N LEU A 222 -7.49 -15.59 10.03
CA LEU A 222 -6.24 -15.24 9.39
C LEU A 222 -6.15 -15.85 8.00
N VAL A 223 -6.27 -15.02 6.97
CA VAL A 223 -6.05 -15.39 5.57
C VAL A 223 -4.57 -15.36 5.26
N TYR A 224 -4.01 -16.41 4.67
CA TYR A 224 -2.58 -16.49 4.38
C TYR A 224 -2.27 -17.28 3.11
N ASN A 225 -1.14 -16.97 2.47
CA ASN A 225 -0.70 -17.63 1.25
C ASN A 225 -0.02 -18.97 1.57
N ALA A 226 -0.70 -20.06 1.23
CA ALA A 226 -0.19 -21.43 1.44
C ALA A 226 0.90 -21.84 0.42
N ASP A 227 1.07 -21.09 -0.67
CA ASP A 227 2.16 -21.31 -1.63
C ASP A 227 3.55 -20.94 -1.08
N PHE A 228 3.60 -20.32 0.09
CA PHE A 228 4.80 -20.02 0.86
C PHE A 228 4.83 -20.82 2.17
N PRO A 229 5.37 -22.04 2.20
CA PRO A 229 5.40 -22.89 3.40
C PRO A 229 6.02 -22.22 4.62
N GLU A 230 7.04 -21.39 4.41
CA GLU A 230 7.68 -20.61 5.47
C GLU A 230 6.71 -19.67 6.18
N LEU A 231 5.72 -19.11 5.47
CA LEU A 231 4.69 -18.25 6.06
C LEU A 231 3.84 -19.03 7.08
N TYR A 232 3.45 -20.26 6.74
CA TYR A 232 2.75 -21.13 7.69
C TYR A 232 3.57 -21.39 8.96
N GLU A 233 4.89 -21.65 8.81
CA GLU A 233 5.78 -21.84 9.96
C GLU A 233 5.86 -20.59 10.87
N PHE A 234 5.78 -19.39 10.29
CA PHE A 234 5.75 -18.15 11.07
C PHE A 234 4.43 -17.95 11.82
N ILE A 235 3.29 -18.28 11.22
CA ILE A 235 1.97 -18.00 11.82
C ILE A 235 1.51 -19.07 12.80
N LYS A 236 1.92 -20.32 12.61
CA LYS A 236 1.55 -21.41 13.51
C LYS A 236 2.03 -21.13 14.93
N GLY A 237 1.11 -21.14 15.88
CA GLY A 237 1.41 -20.85 17.29
C GLY A 237 1.50 -19.35 17.64
N HIS A 238 1.41 -18.44 16.66
CA HIS A 238 1.39 -16.98 16.90
C HIS A 238 -0.02 -16.39 16.94
N THR A 239 -1.03 -17.12 16.48
CA THR A 239 -2.41 -16.64 16.45
C THR A 239 -3.36 -17.66 17.03
N LYS A 240 -4.49 -17.18 17.58
CA LYS A 240 -5.66 -17.97 17.95
C LYS A 240 -6.74 -17.98 16.86
N ALA A 241 -6.57 -17.16 15.82
CA ALA A 241 -7.54 -17.04 14.74
C ALA A 241 -7.66 -18.35 13.95
N THR A 242 -8.85 -18.59 13.40
CA THR A 242 -9.07 -19.65 12.42
C THR A 242 -8.24 -19.36 11.16
N LEU A 243 -7.38 -20.31 10.77
CA LEU A 243 -6.52 -20.20 9.60
C LEU A 243 -7.30 -20.47 8.31
N VAL A 244 -7.21 -19.57 7.34
CA VAL A 244 -7.87 -19.66 6.03
C VAL A 244 -6.80 -19.53 4.94
N PRO A 245 -6.30 -20.65 4.40
CA PRO A 245 -5.29 -20.63 3.35
C PRO A 245 -5.84 -20.13 2.02
N PHE A 246 -4.97 -19.52 1.19
CA PHE A 246 -5.21 -19.41 -0.23
C PHE A 246 -4.01 -19.95 -1.01
N SER A 247 -4.27 -20.55 -2.20
CA SER A 247 -3.25 -21.13 -3.04
C SER A 247 -3.59 -21.01 -4.52
N ARG A 248 -2.60 -20.65 -5.31
CA ARG A 248 -2.64 -20.72 -6.77
C ARG A 248 -2.12 -22.05 -7.31
N LYS A 249 -1.35 -22.79 -6.51
CA LYS A 249 -0.61 -23.99 -6.93
C LYS A 249 -1.29 -25.28 -6.53
N SER A 250 -2.16 -25.25 -5.53
CA SER A 250 -2.74 -26.46 -4.94
C SER A 250 -4.24 -26.30 -4.74
N VAL A 251 -4.98 -27.38 -4.97
CA VAL A 251 -6.38 -27.49 -4.56
C VAL A 251 -6.43 -27.60 -3.03
N LEU A 252 -7.30 -26.84 -2.41
CA LEU A 252 -7.48 -26.77 -0.97
C LEU A 252 -8.86 -27.29 -0.58
N GLU A 253 -8.94 -28.03 0.52
CA GLU A 253 -10.20 -28.45 1.14
C GLU A 253 -10.97 -27.24 1.72
N HIS A 254 -10.20 -26.30 2.34
CA HIS A 254 -10.72 -25.07 2.93
C HIS A 254 -9.93 -23.88 2.40
N GLY A 255 -10.60 -22.72 2.29
CA GLY A 255 -9.99 -21.48 1.81
C GLY A 255 -10.17 -21.25 0.31
N ALA A 256 -9.36 -20.35 -0.27
CA ALA A 256 -9.48 -19.97 -1.67
C ALA A 256 -8.39 -20.63 -2.54
N TYR A 257 -8.77 -21.15 -3.69
CA TYR A 257 -7.79 -21.69 -4.65
C TYR A 257 -8.23 -21.50 -6.09
N ALA A 258 -7.32 -21.65 -7.03
CA ALA A 258 -7.58 -21.64 -8.44
C ALA A 258 -7.15 -22.96 -9.09
N ASP A 259 -7.94 -23.45 -10.04
CA ASP A 259 -7.49 -24.41 -11.03
C ASP A 259 -7.18 -23.68 -12.37
N GLU A 260 -7.11 -24.39 -13.47
CA GLU A 260 -6.79 -23.83 -14.79
C GLU A 260 -7.86 -22.85 -15.32
N THR A 261 -9.08 -22.90 -14.82
CA THR A 261 -10.24 -22.18 -15.35
C THR A 261 -11.04 -21.39 -14.34
N THR A 262 -10.99 -21.75 -13.07
CA THR A 262 -11.96 -21.30 -12.06
C THR A 262 -11.29 -21.00 -10.72
N ILE A 263 -11.82 -20.01 -10.02
CA ILE A 263 -11.51 -19.70 -8.63
C ILE A 263 -12.57 -20.29 -7.73
N TYR A 264 -12.16 -20.92 -6.67
CA TYR A 264 -12.99 -21.61 -5.68
C TYR A 264 -12.79 -21.03 -4.29
N PHE A 265 -13.80 -21.19 -3.44
CA PHE A 265 -13.71 -20.97 -2.00
C PHE A 265 -14.45 -22.12 -1.28
N ASN A 266 -13.75 -22.83 -0.37
CA ASN A 266 -14.25 -24.01 0.34
C ASN A 266 -14.88 -25.07 -0.60
N GLY A 267 -14.27 -25.31 -1.77
CA GLY A 267 -14.74 -26.26 -2.78
C GLY A 267 -15.87 -25.76 -3.68
N GLU A 268 -16.47 -24.59 -3.40
CA GLU A 268 -17.51 -24.00 -4.24
C GLU A 268 -16.89 -23.06 -5.29
N ALA A 269 -17.34 -23.17 -6.55
CA ALA A 269 -16.92 -22.26 -7.62
C ALA A 269 -17.42 -20.83 -7.34
N VAL A 270 -16.51 -19.86 -7.43
CA VAL A 270 -16.78 -18.44 -7.17
C VAL A 270 -16.87 -17.65 -8.48
N MET A 271 -15.87 -17.80 -9.35
CA MET A 271 -15.82 -17.07 -10.63
C MET A 271 -14.84 -17.72 -11.61
N PRO A 272 -14.96 -17.46 -12.94
CA PRO A 272 -13.97 -17.92 -13.90
C PRO A 272 -12.64 -17.15 -13.76
N LEU A 273 -11.52 -17.85 -13.94
CA LEU A 273 -10.16 -17.27 -13.85
C LEU A 273 -9.94 -16.17 -14.91
N GLU A 274 -10.55 -16.30 -16.09
CA GLU A 274 -10.51 -15.32 -17.18
C GLU A 274 -11.10 -13.95 -16.83
N ALA A 275 -11.88 -13.86 -15.74
CA ALA A 275 -12.40 -12.58 -15.24
C ALA A 275 -11.29 -11.63 -14.78
N ILE A 276 -10.10 -12.16 -14.47
CA ILE A 276 -8.95 -11.35 -14.02
C ILE A 276 -8.34 -10.61 -15.21
N GLN A 277 -8.47 -9.28 -15.22
CA GLN A 277 -8.00 -8.42 -16.30
C GLN A 277 -6.57 -7.91 -16.10
N VAL A 278 -6.06 -7.94 -14.85
CA VAL A 278 -4.71 -7.46 -14.52
C VAL A 278 -3.67 -8.54 -14.78
N PRO A 279 -2.56 -8.22 -15.50
CA PRO A 279 -1.56 -9.20 -15.86
C PRO A 279 -0.71 -9.65 -14.66
N GLY A 280 -0.11 -10.84 -14.80
CA GLY A 280 0.88 -11.38 -13.86
C GLY A 280 0.29 -12.32 -12.82
N VAL A 281 1.00 -13.41 -12.58
CA VAL A 281 0.60 -14.49 -11.65
C VAL A 281 0.40 -14.02 -10.20
N GLN A 282 1.13 -12.99 -9.77
CA GLN A 282 0.97 -12.36 -8.46
C GLN A 282 -0.42 -11.74 -8.29
N ASN A 283 -1.10 -11.35 -9.37
CA ASN A 283 -2.44 -10.79 -9.30
C ASN A 283 -3.49 -11.88 -9.09
N ILE A 284 -3.26 -13.11 -9.54
CA ILE A 284 -4.09 -14.25 -9.17
C ILE A 284 -4.03 -14.46 -7.64
N GLU A 285 -2.84 -14.41 -7.04
CA GLU A 285 -2.66 -14.52 -5.58
C GLU A 285 -3.38 -13.39 -4.82
N ASN A 286 -3.29 -12.14 -5.32
CA ASN A 286 -4.00 -11.00 -4.75
C ASN A 286 -5.53 -11.16 -4.84
N VAL A 287 -6.04 -11.68 -5.96
CA VAL A 287 -7.48 -11.98 -6.14
C VAL A 287 -7.92 -13.09 -5.19
N LEU A 288 -7.16 -14.18 -5.07
CA LEU A 288 -7.47 -15.28 -4.15
C LEU A 288 -7.53 -14.80 -2.69
N ALA A 289 -6.57 -13.98 -2.26
CA ALA A 289 -6.60 -13.35 -0.94
C ALA A 289 -7.86 -12.49 -0.74
N ALA A 290 -8.20 -11.64 -1.74
CA ALA A 290 -9.38 -10.78 -1.69
C ALA A 290 -10.68 -11.58 -1.70
N VAL A 291 -10.77 -12.67 -2.48
CA VAL A 291 -11.90 -13.60 -2.49
C VAL A 291 -12.09 -14.23 -1.11
N ALA A 292 -11.00 -14.77 -0.51
CA ALA A 292 -11.09 -15.38 0.81
C ALA A 292 -11.60 -14.38 1.87
N ILE A 293 -11.06 -13.16 1.91
CA ILE A 293 -11.49 -12.11 2.84
C ILE A 293 -12.97 -11.76 2.60
N SER A 294 -13.36 -11.56 1.34
CA SER A 294 -14.72 -11.13 0.98
C SER A 294 -15.77 -12.23 1.26
N LYS A 295 -15.43 -13.49 0.98
CA LYS A 295 -16.30 -14.65 1.27
C LYS A 295 -16.51 -14.84 2.78
N LEU A 296 -15.48 -14.59 3.61
CA LEU A 296 -15.60 -14.59 5.06
C LEU A 296 -16.53 -13.46 5.59
N GLN A 297 -16.78 -12.42 4.80
CA GLN A 297 -17.76 -11.38 5.09
C GLN A 297 -19.13 -11.65 4.46
N GLY A 298 -19.31 -12.78 3.77
CA GLY A 298 -20.57 -13.16 3.12
C GLY A 298 -20.79 -12.54 1.74
N ALA A 299 -19.73 -12.08 1.07
CA ALA A 299 -19.83 -11.51 -0.28
C ALA A 299 -20.40 -12.54 -1.29
N THR A 300 -21.23 -12.05 -2.21
CA THR A 300 -21.84 -12.87 -3.25
C THR A 300 -20.85 -13.17 -4.38
N ASN A 301 -20.99 -14.33 -5.03
CA ASN A 301 -20.15 -14.68 -6.17
C ASN A 301 -20.31 -13.68 -7.32
N GLU A 302 -21.54 -13.21 -7.58
CA GLU A 302 -21.84 -12.19 -8.59
C GLU A 302 -21.12 -10.85 -8.29
N GLY A 303 -21.18 -10.38 -7.04
CA GLY A 303 -20.49 -9.15 -6.62
C GLY A 303 -18.96 -9.27 -6.73
N ILE A 304 -18.41 -10.43 -6.38
CA ILE A 304 -16.98 -10.72 -6.51
C ILE A 304 -16.57 -10.70 -7.99
N GLU A 305 -17.27 -11.44 -8.87
CA GLU A 305 -16.94 -11.50 -10.29
C GLU A 305 -17.06 -10.12 -10.96
N LYS A 306 -18.12 -9.38 -10.68
CA LYS A 306 -18.34 -8.03 -11.21
C LYS A 306 -17.20 -7.09 -10.81
N ALA A 307 -16.76 -7.12 -9.55
CA ALA A 307 -15.63 -6.33 -9.06
C ALA A 307 -14.33 -6.68 -9.78
N VAL A 308 -14.03 -7.98 -9.96
CA VAL A 308 -12.81 -8.43 -10.64
C VAL A 308 -12.80 -8.06 -12.11
N ARG A 309 -13.92 -8.23 -12.83
CA ARG A 309 -14.04 -7.83 -14.24
C ARG A 309 -13.86 -6.33 -14.46
N SER A 310 -14.27 -5.50 -13.50
CA SER A 310 -14.11 -4.05 -13.55
C SER A 310 -12.74 -3.54 -13.08
N PHE A 311 -11.94 -4.42 -12.46
CA PHE A 311 -10.66 -4.04 -11.89
C PHE A 311 -9.53 -4.11 -12.94
N HIS A 312 -9.04 -2.96 -13.36
CA HIS A 312 -7.95 -2.81 -14.34
C HIS A 312 -6.59 -2.46 -13.70
N GLY A 313 -6.43 -2.75 -12.42
CA GLY A 313 -5.21 -2.44 -11.65
C GLY A 313 -5.40 -1.28 -10.67
N VAL A 314 -4.44 -1.14 -9.78
CA VAL A 314 -4.36 0.02 -8.89
C VAL A 314 -3.81 1.20 -9.69
N LYS A 315 -4.41 2.37 -9.53
CA LYS A 315 -3.96 3.59 -10.20
C LYS A 315 -2.43 3.74 -10.02
N HIS A 316 -1.73 3.93 -11.14
CA HIS A 316 -0.27 4.05 -11.22
C HIS A 316 0.55 2.80 -10.82
N ARG A 317 -0.07 1.60 -10.71
CA ARG A 317 0.62 0.32 -10.49
C ARG A 317 0.26 -0.65 -11.60
N THR A 318 1.09 -0.78 -12.60
CA THR A 318 0.86 -1.60 -13.81
C THR A 318 -0.61 -1.48 -14.28
N GLN A 319 -1.15 -0.27 -14.15
CA GLN A 319 -2.53 0.06 -14.46
C GLN A 319 -2.73 0.03 -15.97
N TYR A 320 -3.65 -0.78 -16.45
CA TYR A 320 -4.10 -0.68 -17.84
C TYR A 320 -4.79 0.67 -18.06
N VAL A 321 -4.38 1.40 -19.10
CA VAL A 321 -4.94 2.70 -19.45
C VAL A 321 -5.88 2.57 -20.65
N LYS A 322 -5.34 2.12 -21.79
CA LYS A 322 -6.08 2.07 -23.05
C LYS A 322 -5.40 1.16 -24.07
N THR A 323 -6.15 0.68 -25.06
CA THR A 323 -5.61 0.09 -26.27
C THR A 323 -5.83 1.05 -27.44
N ILE A 324 -4.75 1.38 -28.17
CA ILE A 324 -4.77 2.24 -29.34
C ILE A 324 -4.18 1.43 -30.50
N GLU A 325 -4.93 1.19 -31.55
CA GLU A 325 -4.50 0.41 -32.73
C GLU A 325 -3.78 -0.90 -32.36
N GLY A 326 -4.34 -1.67 -31.45
CA GLY A 326 -3.77 -2.94 -30.98
C GLY A 326 -2.61 -2.84 -30.00
N ARG A 327 -2.14 -1.64 -29.64
CA ARG A 327 -1.06 -1.39 -28.66
C ARG A 327 -1.69 -1.14 -27.29
N LYS A 328 -1.23 -1.85 -26.24
CA LYS A 328 -1.76 -1.69 -24.89
C LYS A 328 -0.87 -0.79 -24.05
N PHE A 329 -1.42 0.25 -23.47
CA PHE A 329 -0.73 1.21 -22.61
C PHE A 329 -0.93 0.86 -21.14
N TYR A 330 0.19 0.80 -20.40
CA TYR A 330 0.19 0.55 -18.96
C TYR A 330 0.94 1.63 -18.20
N ASN A 331 0.34 2.10 -17.11
CA ASN A 331 0.88 3.11 -16.20
C ASN A 331 1.39 2.44 -14.92
N ASP A 332 2.70 2.46 -14.76
CA ASP A 332 3.38 1.99 -13.54
C ASP A 332 4.25 3.11 -12.93
N SER A 333 3.71 4.33 -12.92
CA SER A 333 4.41 5.51 -12.40
C SER A 333 4.90 5.36 -10.96
N LYS A 334 4.30 4.48 -10.18
CA LYS A 334 4.72 4.13 -8.81
C LYS A 334 6.03 3.33 -8.75
N ALA A 335 6.55 2.82 -9.87
CA ALA A 335 7.87 2.21 -9.93
C ALA A 335 8.99 3.26 -9.82
N THR A 336 9.21 3.74 -8.59
CA THR A 336 10.17 4.81 -8.26
C THR A 336 11.58 4.28 -7.98
N ASN A 337 11.84 3.01 -8.27
CA ASN A 337 13.13 2.35 -8.14
C ASN A 337 13.25 1.16 -9.11
N ILE A 338 14.47 0.66 -9.28
CA ILE A 338 14.81 -0.42 -10.21
C ILE A 338 14.01 -1.70 -9.91
N ILE A 339 13.91 -2.13 -8.65
CA ILE A 339 13.23 -3.37 -8.24
C ILE A 339 11.74 -3.35 -8.64
N ALA A 340 11.09 -2.19 -8.52
CA ALA A 340 9.70 -2.04 -8.93
C ALA A 340 9.53 -2.22 -10.44
N THR A 341 10.39 -1.59 -11.25
CA THR A 341 10.37 -1.73 -12.71
C THR A 341 10.70 -3.16 -13.15
N GLN A 342 11.66 -3.84 -12.51
CA GLN A 342 11.92 -5.26 -12.75
C GLN A 342 10.67 -6.11 -12.51
N THR A 343 9.92 -5.82 -11.43
CA THR A 343 8.67 -6.53 -11.11
C THR A 343 7.60 -6.28 -12.18
N ALA A 344 7.46 -5.05 -12.65
CA ALA A 344 6.52 -4.71 -13.73
C ALA A 344 6.88 -5.43 -15.04
N LEU A 345 8.13 -5.43 -15.45
CA LEU A 345 8.61 -6.11 -16.66
C LEU A 345 8.38 -7.62 -16.63
N ARG A 346 8.52 -8.26 -15.45
CA ARG A 346 8.20 -9.69 -15.27
C ARG A 346 6.73 -10.03 -15.52
N SER A 347 5.83 -9.07 -15.41
CA SER A 347 4.41 -9.27 -15.73
C SER A 347 4.13 -9.41 -17.23
N PHE A 348 5.10 -9.07 -18.08
CA PHE A 348 4.99 -9.06 -19.53
C PHE A 348 6.03 -9.94 -20.23
N THR A 349 6.59 -10.97 -19.58
CA THR A 349 7.68 -11.81 -20.11
C THR A 349 7.43 -12.43 -21.48
N ASN A 350 6.17 -12.66 -21.84
CA ASN A 350 5.77 -13.24 -23.12
C ASN A 350 5.31 -12.18 -24.13
N GLN A 351 5.53 -10.90 -23.87
CA GLN A 351 5.10 -9.78 -24.69
C GLN A 351 6.27 -8.82 -24.94
N SER A 352 6.32 -8.26 -26.12
CA SER A 352 7.30 -7.23 -26.47
C SER A 352 6.90 -5.90 -25.84
N VAL A 353 7.85 -5.22 -25.21
CA VAL A 353 7.62 -3.97 -24.46
C VAL A 353 8.40 -2.82 -25.07
N VAL A 354 7.76 -1.68 -25.26
CA VAL A 354 8.38 -0.36 -25.38
C VAL A 354 8.34 0.30 -24.02
N LEU A 355 9.51 0.47 -23.40
CA LEU A 355 9.63 0.96 -22.01
C LEU A 355 9.86 2.47 -22.00
N ILE A 356 9.02 3.21 -21.28
CA ILE A 356 9.26 4.62 -20.92
C ILE A 356 9.87 4.65 -19.52
N ALA A 357 11.12 5.16 -19.40
CA ALA A 357 11.85 5.20 -18.14
C ALA A 357 12.59 6.52 -17.94
N GLY A 358 12.78 6.93 -16.67
CA GLY A 358 13.49 8.14 -16.32
C GLY A 358 12.88 8.91 -15.14
N GLY A 359 13.58 9.94 -14.70
CA GLY A 359 13.21 10.78 -13.57
C GLY A 359 14.43 11.28 -12.80
N LEU A 360 14.25 11.56 -11.51
CA LEU A 360 15.28 12.10 -10.60
C LEU A 360 16.51 11.20 -10.50
N ASP A 361 17.68 11.80 -10.63
CA ASP A 361 18.96 11.13 -10.43
C ASP A 361 19.37 11.12 -8.95
N ARG A 362 19.36 9.92 -8.34
CA ARG A 362 19.83 9.69 -6.96
C ARG A 362 21.29 9.26 -6.88
N GLY A 363 22.03 9.33 -7.97
CA GLY A 363 23.44 8.97 -8.04
C GLY A 363 23.73 7.49 -8.28
N ASN A 364 22.71 6.61 -8.30
CA ASN A 364 22.88 5.18 -8.62
C ASN A 364 22.98 4.92 -10.14
N GLY A 365 23.58 3.78 -10.50
CA GLY A 365 23.52 3.23 -11.87
C GLY A 365 22.26 2.37 -12.09
N PHE A 366 22.18 1.77 -13.30
CA PHE A 366 21.06 0.91 -13.72
C PHE A 366 21.51 -0.51 -14.09
N GLU A 367 22.67 -0.94 -13.61
CA GLU A 367 23.24 -2.27 -13.91
C GLU A 367 22.31 -3.40 -13.44
N GLU A 368 21.63 -3.21 -12.29
CA GLU A 368 20.68 -4.18 -11.77
C GLU A 368 19.44 -4.35 -12.67
N LEU A 369 19.07 -3.31 -13.45
CA LEU A 369 17.93 -3.37 -14.36
C LEU A 369 18.22 -4.24 -15.59
N GLU A 370 19.48 -4.35 -16.01
CA GLU A 370 19.92 -5.03 -17.23
C GLU A 370 19.35 -6.44 -17.39
N SER A 371 19.36 -7.21 -16.30
CA SER A 371 18.88 -8.60 -16.28
C SER A 371 17.36 -8.75 -16.57
N SER A 372 16.60 -7.68 -16.49
CA SER A 372 15.14 -7.67 -16.67
C SER A 372 14.67 -7.05 -17.98
N LEU A 373 15.60 -6.57 -18.83
CA LEU A 373 15.29 -5.89 -20.08
C LEU A 373 15.14 -6.84 -21.28
N GLY A 374 15.18 -8.15 -21.09
CA GLY A 374 15.19 -9.14 -22.19
C GLY A 374 13.95 -9.13 -23.10
N ASN A 375 12.80 -8.63 -22.62
CA ASN A 375 11.59 -8.45 -23.42
C ASN A 375 11.35 -6.98 -23.85
N VAL A 376 12.28 -6.08 -23.53
CA VAL A 376 12.20 -4.68 -23.92
C VAL A 376 12.83 -4.52 -25.33
N ARG A 377 11.99 -4.18 -26.30
CA ARG A 377 12.41 -3.99 -27.68
C ARG A 377 12.98 -2.59 -27.94
N GLU A 378 12.47 -1.60 -27.24
CA GLU A 378 12.90 -0.22 -27.37
C GLU A 378 12.68 0.52 -26.04
N MET A 379 13.55 1.48 -25.76
CA MET A 379 13.42 2.37 -24.61
C MET A 379 13.18 3.82 -25.07
N VAL A 380 12.29 4.52 -24.39
CA VAL A 380 12.17 5.97 -24.49
C VAL A 380 12.51 6.55 -23.12
N VAL A 381 13.58 7.34 -23.06
CA VAL A 381 14.15 7.79 -21.80
C VAL A 381 14.09 9.30 -21.65
N TYR A 382 13.77 9.77 -20.43
CA TYR A 382 13.56 11.20 -20.14
C TYR A 382 14.10 11.60 -18.76
N GLY A 383 14.04 12.91 -18.44
CA GLY A 383 14.41 13.45 -17.14
C GLY A 383 15.92 13.41 -16.87
N GLU A 384 16.31 13.61 -15.60
CA GLU A 384 17.72 13.70 -15.21
C GLU A 384 18.53 12.43 -15.49
N THR A 385 17.90 11.24 -15.42
CA THR A 385 18.57 9.94 -15.62
C THR A 385 18.65 9.48 -17.08
N LYS A 386 18.14 10.26 -18.05
CA LYS A 386 18.06 9.86 -19.47
C LYS A 386 19.38 9.37 -20.06
N GLU A 387 20.50 10.02 -19.75
CA GLU A 387 21.81 9.63 -20.29
C GLU A 387 22.34 8.31 -19.70
N LYS A 388 22.10 8.07 -18.38
CA LYS A 388 22.47 6.80 -17.75
C LYS A 388 21.64 5.64 -18.30
N LEU A 389 20.33 5.84 -18.49
CA LEU A 389 19.44 4.83 -19.08
C LEU A 389 19.75 4.60 -20.56
N ARG A 390 20.14 5.65 -21.32
CA ARG A 390 20.64 5.50 -22.67
C ARG A 390 21.87 4.59 -22.73
N ALA A 391 22.85 4.85 -21.87
CA ALA A 391 24.06 4.03 -21.80
C ALA A 391 23.75 2.55 -21.48
N THR A 392 22.78 2.30 -20.57
CA THR A 392 22.31 0.95 -20.26
C THR A 392 21.66 0.27 -21.47
N ALA A 393 20.81 0.98 -22.21
CA ALA A 393 20.15 0.46 -23.41
C ALA A 393 21.18 0.14 -24.53
N GLU A 394 22.10 1.07 -24.80
CA GLU A 394 23.16 0.92 -25.80
C GLU A 394 24.06 -0.29 -25.50
N LYS A 395 24.45 -0.50 -24.23
CA LYS A 395 25.23 -1.66 -23.78
C LYS A 395 24.55 -2.99 -24.13
N LEU A 396 23.22 -3.02 -24.08
CA LEU A 396 22.41 -4.20 -24.39
C LEU A 396 21.93 -4.23 -25.84
N SER A 397 22.36 -3.29 -26.67
CA SER A 397 21.92 -3.13 -28.08
C SER A 397 20.40 -2.95 -28.21
N ILE A 398 19.75 -2.33 -27.19
CA ILE A 398 18.34 -1.96 -27.23
C ILE A 398 18.22 -0.58 -27.89
N PRO A 399 17.40 -0.41 -28.94
CA PRO A 399 17.11 0.90 -29.51
C PRO A 399 16.59 1.87 -28.45
N VAL A 400 17.10 3.11 -28.47
CA VAL A 400 16.74 4.09 -27.45
C VAL A 400 16.49 5.47 -28.06
N THR A 401 15.38 6.08 -27.67
CA THR A 401 15.02 7.47 -27.99
C THR A 401 15.13 8.30 -26.72
N VAL A 402 15.87 9.41 -26.79
CA VAL A 402 16.06 10.36 -25.68
C VAL A 402 15.18 11.58 -25.90
N VAL A 403 14.43 11.96 -24.87
CA VAL A 403 13.57 13.16 -24.85
C VAL A 403 13.76 13.93 -23.55
N GLU A 404 13.19 15.14 -23.45
CA GLU A 404 13.33 15.96 -22.25
C GLU A 404 12.23 15.64 -21.22
N THR A 405 10.99 15.46 -21.66
CA THR A 405 9.81 15.34 -20.79
C THR A 405 9.04 14.04 -21.02
N LEU A 406 8.19 13.69 -20.04
CA LEU A 406 7.30 12.54 -20.16
C LEU A 406 6.25 12.74 -21.27
N GLU A 407 5.76 13.97 -21.45
CA GLU A 407 4.79 14.33 -22.48
C GLU A 407 5.35 14.09 -23.89
N GLU A 408 6.65 14.32 -24.09
CA GLU A 408 7.34 14.01 -25.34
C GLU A 408 7.58 12.51 -25.49
N ALA A 409 7.79 11.79 -24.37
CA ALA A 409 8.08 10.36 -24.39
C ALA A 409 6.89 9.53 -24.90
N VAL A 410 5.65 9.88 -24.52
CA VAL A 410 4.46 9.10 -24.86
C VAL A 410 4.23 8.98 -26.36
N PRO A 411 4.17 10.06 -27.17
CA PRO A 411 4.00 9.94 -28.62
C PRO A 411 5.20 9.27 -29.31
N LYS A 412 6.41 9.40 -28.78
CA LYS A 412 7.58 8.69 -29.30
C LYS A 412 7.49 7.18 -29.06
N ALA A 413 7.09 6.77 -27.87
CA ALA A 413 6.86 5.36 -27.54
C ALA A 413 5.71 4.75 -28.38
N TYR A 414 4.64 5.51 -28.61
CA TYR A 414 3.58 5.10 -29.52
C TYR A 414 4.10 4.87 -30.93
N ALA A 415 4.82 5.85 -31.51
CA ALA A 415 5.37 5.77 -32.86
C ALA A 415 6.40 4.61 -33.01
N ALA A 416 7.15 4.33 -31.96
CA ALA A 416 8.09 3.22 -31.90
C ALA A 416 7.43 1.86 -31.78
N SER A 417 6.24 1.79 -31.15
CA SER A 417 5.53 0.52 -30.87
C SER A 417 4.79 -0.04 -32.10
N ARG A 418 4.52 -1.35 -32.05
CA ARG A 418 3.79 -2.09 -33.09
C ARG A 418 2.50 -2.67 -32.52
N GLU A 419 1.58 -3.04 -33.38
CA GLU A 419 0.37 -3.76 -32.99
C GLU A 419 0.72 -5.03 -32.20
N GLY A 420 0.01 -5.28 -31.10
CA GLY A 420 0.24 -6.39 -30.18
C GLY A 420 1.29 -6.12 -29.10
N GLU A 421 2.05 -5.01 -29.17
CA GLU A 421 3.07 -4.66 -28.17
C GLU A 421 2.50 -3.89 -26.99
N ILE A 422 3.25 -3.86 -25.89
CA ILE A 422 2.98 -3.11 -24.69
C ILE A 422 3.77 -1.80 -24.69
N VAL A 423 3.12 -0.68 -24.44
CA VAL A 423 3.79 0.59 -24.06
C VAL A 423 3.66 0.74 -22.55
N LEU A 424 4.78 0.66 -21.86
CA LEU A 424 4.83 0.64 -20.39
C LEU A 424 5.57 1.86 -19.86
N LEU A 425 4.87 2.72 -19.11
CA LEU A 425 5.54 3.65 -18.21
C LEU A 425 5.94 2.91 -16.94
N SER A 426 7.24 2.63 -16.76
CA SER A 426 7.79 2.10 -15.49
C SER A 426 9.17 2.75 -15.25
N PRO A 427 9.18 3.89 -14.57
CA PRO A 427 10.27 4.87 -14.62
C PRO A 427 11.60 4.43 -14.01
N ALA A 428 11.61 3.47 -13.09
CA ALA A 428 12.76 3.09 -12.24
C ALA A 428 13.33 4.21 -11.37
N CYS A 429 12.74 5.41 -11.41
CA CYS A 429 13.20 6.64 -10.78
C CYS A 429 12.07 7.36 -10.03
N ALA A 430 12.43 8.12 -8.99
CA ALA A 430 11.49 9.08 -8.40
C ALA A 430 11.08 10.15 -9.42
N SER A 431 9.99 10.86 -9.14
CA SER A 431 9.38 11.81 -10.08
C SER A 431 9.76 13.28 -9.83
N TRP A 432 10.52 13.55 -8.79
CA TRP A 432 10.71 14.91 -8.22
C TRP A 432 11.61 15.84 -9.05
N ASP A 433 12.14 15.36 -10.15
CA ASP A 433 12.82 16.19 -11.16
C ASP A 433 11.82 17.03 -12.00
N GLN A 434 10.63 16.46 -12.31
CA GLN A 434 9.64 17.12 -13.16
C GLN A 434 8.24 17.20 -12.52
N PHE A 435 7.94 16.40 -11.49
CA PHE A 435 6.61 16.27 -10.90
C PHE A 435 6.66 16.31 -9.37
N ALA A 436 5.63 16.88 -8.74
CA ALA A 436 5.51 16.94 -7.28
C ALA A 436 5.51 15.55 -6.61
N ASN A 437 4.95 14.55 -7.28
CA ASN A 437 4.89 13.17 -6.82
C ASN A 437 4.63 12.21 -8.00
N PHE A 438 4.64 10.89 -7.74
CA PHE A 438 4.43 9.90 -8.77
C PHE A 438 2.98 9.85 -9.28
N GLU A 439 2.01 10.29 -8.48
CA GLU A 439 0.61 10.38 -8.87
C GLU A 439 0.44 11.39 -10.00
N VAL A 440 0.98 12.60 -9.82
CA VAL A 440 0.95 13.66 -10.85
C VAL A 440 1.64 13.20 -12.14
N ARG A 441 2.81 12.52 -12.03
CA ARG A 441 3.49 11.92 -13.18
C ARG A 441 2.62 10.89 -13.90
N GLY A 442 1.95 10.05 -13.13
CA GLY A 442 1.08 9.01 -13.69
C GLY A 442 -0.19 9.56 -14.32
N ASP A 443 -0.75 10.65 -13.77
CA ASP A 443 -1.89 11.35 -14.37
C ASP A 443 -1.49 12.04 -15.69
N CYS A 444 -0.33 12.68 -15.73
CA CYS A 444 0.25 13.24 -16.95
C CYS A 444 0.41 12.18 -18.05
N PHE A 445 0.89 10.97 -17.71
CA PHE A 445 0.98 9.86 -18.67
C PHE A 445 -0.40 9.48 -19.22
N ILE A 446 -1.42 9.33 -18.35
CA ILE A 446 -2.79 8.99 -18.77
C ILE A 446 -3.31 10.05 -19.74
N GLU A 447 -3.19 11.33 -19.39
CA GLU A 447 -3.62 12.45 -20.23
C GLU A 447 -2.89 12.47 -21.59
N ALA A 448 -1.59 12.16 -21.61
CA ALA A 448 -0.83 12.09 -22.86
C ALA A 448 -1.27 10.92 -23.74
N VAL A 449 -1.61 9.75 -23.14
CA VAL A 449 -2.15 8.59 -23.86
C VAL A 449 -3.55 8.88 -24.41
N GLU A 450 -4.38 9.64 -23.70
CA GLU A 450 -5.73 10.02 -24.16
C GLU A 450 -5.71 10.96 -25.37
N LYS A 451 -4.61 11.69 -25.58
CA LYS A 451 -4.43 12.63 -26.69
C LYS A 451 -3.87 11.95 -27.97
N LEU A 452 -3.44 10.68 -27.90
CA LEU A 452 -3.03 9.89 -29.05
C LEU A 452 -4.25 9.45 -29.88
#